data_7fa638dfe6c6087c1ac67c0d3be17146
#
_entry.id   7fa638dfe6c6087c1ac67c0d3be17146
#
_cell.length_a   1.000
_cell.length_b   1.000
_cell.length_c   1.000
_cell.angle_alpha   90.00
_cell.angle_beta   90.00
_cell.angle_gamma   90.00
#
_symmetry.space_group_name_H-M   'P 1'
#
loop_
_entity.id
_entity.type
_entity.pdbx_description
1 polymer ?
#
loop_
_entity_poly.entity_id
_entity_poly.type
_entity_poly.pdbx_seq_one_letter_code
_entity_poly.pdbx_strand_id
1 'polypeptide(L)'
;MINEIKANNAVETVAIVTLSKSGTAKNGSLYANGTLEDKSGKIQFVSFEEDIVKKLQEHPAPNAWKIGGVATLTNYPNPNTLQVNIKKLAEPGPDTDLSQLMTTGNFDHAAYAAKINELINLVENVDYNILLQKIFDEGILGLFLKKPASMKLHHTYIGGLLEHTIDVTNLALAIAEQQKNVNKDLIIAGALLHDIGKISEISSNIGFSYTTEGRLLGHIALGALIIQKTALSLEIKSTKLVELNHIILSHHGDIEKGSPVPCQSKEAFIVHYADMINCIMNQFDTPKESKEEFEFNNMLKRNLYRKDTP
;
A
#
# COMPACT_ATOMS: atom_id res chain seq x y z
N MET A 1 -9.33 11.00 -18.77
CA MET A 1 -9.18 10.26 -17.49
C MET A 1 -10.40 9.38 -17.25
N ILE A 2 -10.29 8.37 -16.40
CA ILE A 2 -11.38 7.38 -16.18
C ILE A 2 -12.66 8.05 -15.67
N ASN A 3 -12.57 9.02 -14.78
CA ASN A 3 -13.73 9.76 -14.27
C ASN A 3 -14.47 10.60 -15.32
N GLU A 4 -13.89 10.83 -16.50
CA GLU A 4 -14.48 11.58 -17.60
C GLU A 4 -15.23 10.69 -18.60
N ILE A 5 -15.12 9.36 -18.46
CA ILE A 5 -15.76 8.40 -19.34
C ILE A 5 -17.28 8.45 -19.16
N LYS A 6 -17.99 8.60 -20.25
CA LYS A 6 -19.47 8.63 -20.28
C LYS A 6 -20.01 7.49 -21.11
N ALA A 7 -21.20 7.02 -20.77
CA ALA A 7 -21.86 5.95 -21.51
C ALA A 7 -22.05 6.31 -22.99
N ASN A 8 -21.93 5.30 -23.85
CA ASN A 8 -22.01 5.33 -25.30
C ASN A 8 -20.88 6.12 -26.01
N ASN A 9 -19.83 6.52 -25.27
CA ASN A 9 -18.66 7.15 -25.86
C ASN A 9 -17.58 6.13 -26.20
N ALA A 10 -16.84 6.41 -27.27
CA ALA A 10 -15.58 5.74 -27.54
C ALA A 10 -14.56 6.10 -26.42
N VAL A 11 -13.80 5.09 -26.00
CA VAL A 11 -12.75 5.23 -24.99
C VAL A 11 -11.43 4.92 -25.64
N GLU A 12 -10.49 5.85 -25.55
CA GLU A 12 -9.09 5.63 -25.89
C GLU A 12 -8.23 6.27 -24.80
N THR A 13 -7.56 5.45 -24.00
CA THR A 13 -6.78 5.91 -22.85
C THR A 13 -5.69 4.90 -22.48
N VAL A 14 -4.77 5.30 -21.59
CA VAL A 14 -3.89 4.38 -20.89
C VAL A 14 -4.45 4.21 -19.49
N ALA A 15 -4.56 2.97 -19.03
CA ALA A 15 -5.08 2.65 -17.71
C ALA A 15 -4.36 1.44 -17.10
N ILE A 16 -4.40 1.32 -15.79
CA ILE A 16 -4.05 0.08 -15.10
C ILE A 16 -5.20 -0.90 -15.33
N VAL A 17 -4.90 -2.03 -15.97
CA VAL A 17 -5.86 -3.09 -16.21
C VAL A 17 -5.61 -4.21 -15.20
N THR A 18 -6.61 -4.54 -14.41
CA THR A 18 -6.56 -5.65 -13.45
C THR A 18 -7.58 -6.69 -13.84
N LEU A 19 -7.12 -7.89 -14.21
CA LEU A 19 -7.99 -9.03 -14.51
C LEU A 19 -8.61 -9.57 -13.21
N SER A 20 -9.95 -9.61 -13.15
CA SER A 20 -10.68 -10.22 -12.03
C SER A 20 -11.09 -11.65 -12.34
N LYS A 21 -11.56 -11.91 -13.57
CA LYS A 21 -12.03 -13.22 -14.01
C LYS A 21 -11.92 -13.35 -15.52
N SER A 22 -11.58 -14.54 -15.97
CA SER A 22 -11.70 -14.93 -17.38
C SER A 22 -12.31 -16.34 -17.50
N GLY A 23 -12.87 -16.66 -18.66
CA GLY A 23 -13.47 -17.97 -18.88
C GLY A 23 -14.22 -18.03 -20.20
N THR A 24 -15.05 -19.08 -20.35
CA THR A 24 -15.91 -19.27 -21.51
C THR A 24 -17.36 -18.98 -21.13
N ALA A 25 -18.01 -18.12 -21.90
CA ALA A 25 -19.41 -17.79 -21.73
C ALA A 25 -20.33 -18.94 -22.20
N LYS A 26 -21.61 -18.90 -21.83
CA LYS A 26 -22.60 -19.95 -22.22
C LYS A 26 -22.72 -20.17 -23.73
N ASN A 27 -22.43 -19.15 -24.52
CA ASN A 27 -22.44 -19.21 -26.00
C ASN A 27 -21.12 -19.69 -26.61
N GLY A 28 -20.16 -20.13 -25.81
CA GLY A 28 -18.84 -20.60 -26.25
C GLY A 28 -17.77 -19.53 -26.47
N SER A 29 -18.09 -18.23 -26.41
CA SER A 29 -17.12 -17.18 -26.55
C SER A 29 -16.24 -17.01 -25.31
N LEU A 30 -14.96 -16.72 -25.49
CA LEU A 30 -14.07 -16.33 -24.38
C LEU A 30 -14.47 -14.95 -23.86
N TYR A 31 -14.26 -14.73 -22.59
CA TYR A 31 -14.40 -13.43 -21.97
C TYR A 31 -13.36 -13.17 -20.88
N ALA A 32 -13.06 -11.90 -20.69
CA ALA A 32 -12.31 -11.39 -19.53
C ALA A 32 -13.05 -10.20 -18.94
N ASN A 33 -13.07 -10.09 -17.63
CA ASN A 33 -13.56 -8.91 -16.94
C ASN A 33 -12.63 -8.51 -15.79
N GLY A 34 -12.76 -7.28 -15.35
CA GLY A 34 -11.93 -6.72 -14.30
C GLY A 34 -12.13 -5.22 -14.18
N THR A 35 -11.07 -4.53 -13.81
CA THR A 35 -11.11 -3.09 -13.57
C THR A 35 -10.06 -2.34 -14.38
N LEU A 36 -10.41 -1.15 -14.82
CA LEU A 36 -9.54 -0.11 -15.33
C LEU A 36 -9.39 0.95 -14.25
N GLU A 37 -8.17 1.42 -14.03
CA GLU A 37 -7.86 2.39 -12.99
C GLU A 37 -6.83 3.40 -13.47
N ASP A 38 -7.02 4.67 -13.11
CA ASP A 38 -6.03 5.72 -13.15
C ASP A 38 -6.16 6.59 -11.88
N LYS A 39 -5.37 7.64 -11.73
CA LYS A 39 -5.43 8.52 -10.55
C LYS A 39 -6.77 9.23 -10.36
N SER A 40 -7.63 9.25 -11.36
CA SER A 40 -8.94 9.90 -11.29
C SER A 40 -10.07 8.98 -10.83
N GLY A 41 -9.86 7.67 -10.87
CA GLY A 41 -10.88 6.72 -10.46
C GLY A 41 -10.73 5.32 -11.05
N LYS A 42 -11.80 4.55 -10.88
CA LYS A 42 -11.88 3.13 -11.25
C LYS A 42 -13.19 2.81 -11.94
N ILE A 43 -13.14 2.01 -13.01
CA ILE A 43 -14.31 1.57 -13.76
C ILE A 43 -14.18 0.07 -14.10
N GLN A 44 -15.31 -0.60 -14.28
CA GLN A 44 -15.34 -2.00 -14.72
C GLN A 44 -15.04 -2.11 -16.21
N PHE A 45 -14.43 -3.24 -16.60
CA PHE A 45 -14.33 -3.59 -18.01
C PHE A 45 -14.81 -5.01 -18.29
N VAL A 46 -15.13 -5.25 -19.57
CA VAL A 46 -15.31 -6.58 -20.15
C VAL A 46 -14.61 -6.59 -21.52
N SER A 47 -14.10 -7.73 -21.92
CA SER A 47 -13.68 -7.99 -23.31
C SER A 47 -14.12 -9.38 -23.72
N PHE A 48 -14.54 -9.50 -25.00
CA PHE A 48 -14.87 -10.76 -25.66
C PHE A 48 -13.93 -11.02 -26.85
N GLU A 49 -12.94 -10.17 -27.05
CA GLU A 49 -11.91 -10.35 -28.08
C GLU A 49 -10.91 -11.43 -27.61
N GLU A 50 -10.79 -12.52 -28.35
CA GLU A 50 -10.04 -13.70 -27.93
C GLU A 50 -8.55 -13.41 -27.70
N ASP A 51 -7.93 -12.58 -28.53
CA ASP A 51 -6.55 -12.13 -28.41
C ASP A 51 -6.32 -11.31 -27.13
N ILE A 52 -7.27 -10.43 -26.77
CA ILE A 52 -7.23 -9.63 -25.54
C ILE A 52 -7.38 -10.54 -24.33
N VAL A 53 -8.33 -11.46 -24.36
CA VAL A 53 -8.55 -12.41 -23.25
C VAL A 53 -7.29 -13.23 -22.98
N LYS A 54 -6.67 -13.78 -24.02
CA LYS A 54 -5.41 -14.55 -23.91
C LYS A 54 -4.29 -13.70 -23.33
N LYS A 55 -4.11 -12.49 -23.86
CA LYS A 55 -3.08 -11.55 -23.40
C LYS A 55 -3.24 -11.16 -21.94
N LEU A 56 -4.46 -10.93 -21.46
CA LEU A 56 -4.74 -10.66 -20.05
C LEU A 56 -4.54 -11.89 -19.16
N GLN A 57 -4.77 -13.10 -19.67
CA GLN A 57 -4.48 -14.34 -18.94
C GLN A 57 -2.98 -14.60 -18.80
N GLU A 58 -2.18 -14.23 -19.79
CA GLU A 58 -0.71 -14.29 -19.72
C GLU A 58 -0.13 -13.25 -18.76
N HIS A 59 -0.83 -12.13 -18.55
CA HIS A 59 -0.44 -11.02 -17.69
C HIS A 59 -1.52 -10.72 -16.61
N PRO A 60 -1.79 -11.65 -15.68
CA PRO A 60 -2.91 -11.52 -14.74
C PRO A 60 -2.69 -10.44 -13.66
N ALA A 61 -1.45 -10.05 -13.41
CA ALA A 61 -1.14 -8.98 -12.46
C ALA A 61 -1.56 -7.60 -13.04
N PRO A 62 -1.92 -6.62 -12.18
CA PRO A 62 -2.17 -5.26 -12.61
C PRO A 62 -1.03 -4.71 -13.45
N ASN A 63 -1.34 -4.15 -14.60
CA ASN A 63 -0.33 -3.58 -15.51
C ASN A 63 -0.93 -2.41 -16.31
N ALA A 64 -0.07 -1.51 -16.77
CA ALA A 64 -0.47 -0.41 -17.64
C ALA A 64 -0.71 -0.92 -19.08
N TRP A 65 -1.86 -0.57 -19.64
CA TRP A 65 -2.22 -0.88 -20.99
C TRP A 65 -2.83 0.31 -21.72
N LYS A 66 -2.50 0.50 -22.99
CA LYS A 66 -3.26 1.36 -23.89
C LYS A 66 -4.51 0.60 -24.30
N ILE A 67 -5.67 1.15 -23.98
CA ILE A 67 -6.96 0.53 -24.27
C ILE A 67 -7.76 1.35 -25.27
N GLY A 68 -8.50 0.65 -26.11
CA GLY A 68 -9.54 1.23 -26.97
C GLY A 68 -10.80 0.41 -26.83
N GLY A 69 -11.96 1.08 -26.80
CA GLY A 69 -13.24 0.41 -26.62
C GLY A 69 -14.42 1.36 -26.59
N VAL A 70 -15.53 0.90 -26.04
CA VAL A 70 -16.76 1.69 -25.91
C VAL A 70 -17.28 1.53 -24.49
N ALA A 71 -17.64 2.63 -23.86
CA ALA A 71 -18.30 2.64 -22.56
C ALA A 71 -19.80 2.37 -22.72
N THR A 72 -20.35 1.45 -21.92
CA THR A 72 -21.76 1.07 -21.95
C THR A 72 -22.31 0.99 -20.52
N LEU A 73 -23.62 1.15 -20.36
CA LEU A 73 -24.29 0.84 -19.11
C LEU A 73 -24.64 -0.64 -19.06
N THR A 74 -24.36 -1.27 -17.95
CA THR A 74 -24.71 -2.67 -17.67
C THR A 74 -25.56 -2.76 -16.39
N ASN A 75 -26.27 -3.86 -16.24
CA ASN A 75 -27.02 -4.15 -15.03
C ASN A 75 -26.25 -5.03 -14.03
N TYR A 76 -24.96 -5.27 -14.26
CA TYR A 76 -24.11 -6.05 -13.40
C TYR A 76 -22.85 -5.28 -12.99
N PRO A 77 -22.43 -5.29 -11.71
CA PRO A 77 -23.08 -5.92 -10.56
C PRO A 77 -24.36 -5.21 -10.08
N ASN A 78 -24.57 -3.96 -10.44
CA ASN A 78 -25.72 -3.13 -10.09
C ASN A 78 -26.37 -2.53 -11.34
N PRO A 79 -27.65 -2.16 -11.30
CA PRO A 79 -28.29 -1.43 -12.41
C PRO A 79 -27.54 -0.13 -12.75
N ASN A 80 -27.44 0.14 -14.04
CA ASN A 80 -26.78 1.33 -14.59
C ASN A 80 -25.28 1.46 -14.26
N THR A 81 -24.59 0.34 -13.98
CA THR A 81 -23.11 0.35 -13.80
C THR A 81 -22.45 0.68 -15.13
N LEU A 82 -21.57 1.70 -15.11
CA LEU A 82 -20.75 2.06 -16.26
C LEU A 82 -19.61 1.05 -16.45
N GLN A 83 -19.47 0.50 -17.66
CA GLN A 83 -18.48 -0.52 -17.99
C GLN A 83 -17.86 -0.21 -19.36
N VAL A 84 -16.56 -0.45 -19.51
CA VAL A 84 -15.87 -0.34 -20.81
C VAL A 84 -15.78 -1.73 -21.47
N ASN A 85 -16.31 -1.85 -22.68
CA ASN A 85 -16.08 -3.01 -23.53
C ASN A 85 -14.77 -2.78 -24.31
N ILE A 86 -13.70 -3.46 -23.89
CA ILE A 86 -12.37 -3.32 -24.51
C ILE A 86 -12.36 -4.07 -25.85
N LYS A 87 -11.96 -3.36 -26.90
CA LYS A 87 -11.83 -3.84 -28.29
C LYS A 87 -10.39 -3.81 -28.79
N LYS A 88 -9.51 -3.06 -28.11
CA LYS A 88 -8.08 -2.95 -28.42
C LYS A 88 -7.28 -2.92 -27.14
N LEU A 89 -6.19 -3.67 -27.10
CA LEU A 89 -5.24 -3.71 -25.98
C LEU A 89 -3.81 -3.74 -26.53
N ALA A 90 -3.00 -2.77 -26.15
CA ALA A 90 -1.62 -2.68 -26.55
C ALA A 90 -0.74 -2.23 -25.38
N GLU A 91 0.53 -2.56 -25.42
CA GLU A 91 1.51 -2.00 -24.47
C GLU A 91 1.62 -0.48 -24.68
N PRO A 92 1.78 0.29 -23.59
CA PRO A 92 2.09 1.70 -23.71
C PRO A 92 3.41 1.88 -24.46
N GLY A 93 3.50 2.87 -25.34
CA GLY A 93 4.78 3.21 -25.97
C GLY A 93 5.82 3.72 -24.97
N PRO A 94 7.11 3.71 -25.31
CA PRO A 94 8.18 4.12 -24.41
C PRO A 94 8.06 5.58 -23.93
N ASP A 95 7.45 6.43 -24.73
CA ASP A 95 7.23 7.86 -24.42
C ASP A 95 5.88 8.13 -23.75
N THR A 96 5.14 7.09 -23.34
CA THR A 96 3.84 7.26 -22.71
C THR A 96 4.02 7.80 -21.28
N ASP A 97 3.39 8.93 -20.97
CA ASP A 97 3.36 9.45 -19.61
C ASP A 97 2.46 8.57 -18.71
N LEU A 98 3.09 7.81 -17.84
CA LEU A 98 2.42 6.92 -16.88
C LEU A 98 2.14 7.60 -15.53
N SER A 99 2.53 8.86 -15.32
CA SER A 99 2.29 9.61 -14.08
C SER A 99 0.80 9.82 -13.76
N GLN A 100 -0.07 9.67 -14.78
CA GLN A 100 -1.51 9.77 -14.62
C GLN A 100 -2.16 8.49 -14.07
N LEU A 101 -1.42 7.39 -14.01
CA LEU A 101 -1.97 6.09 -13.64
C LEU A 101 -2.04 5.86 -12.13
N MET A 102 -1.16 6.49 -11.37
CA MET A 102 -1.05 6.28 -9.93
C MET A 102 -1.02 7.61 -9.19
N THR A 103 -1.70 7.66 -8.07
CA THR A 103 -1.55 8.78 -7.16
C THR A 103 -0.18 8.74 -6.51
N THR A 104 0.42 9.90 -6.33
CA THR A 104 1.67 10.09 -5.58
C THR A 104 1.33 10.93 -4.34
N GLY A 105 1.96 10.64 -3.22
CA GLY A 105 1.81 11.47 -2.03
C GLY A 105 2.13 12.94 -2.33
N ASN A 106 1.31 13.84 -1.80
CA ASN A 106 1.48 15.29 -1.98
C ASN A 106 2.45 15.87 -0.93
N PHE A 107 3.67 15.37 -0.93
CA PHE A 107 4.74 15.82 -0.03
C PHE A 107 6.09 15.84 -0.74
N ASP A 108 7.05 16.57 -0.18
CA ASP A 108 8.41 16.59 -0.69
C ASP A 108 9.13 15.27 -0.33
N HIS A 109 9.25 14.38 -1.31
CA HIS A 109 9.89 13.08 -1.15
C HIS A 109 11.35 13.18 -0.66
N ALA A 110 12.09 14.19 -1.09
CA ALA A 110 13.48 14.38 -0.65
C ALA A 110 13.55 14.83 0.82
N ALA A 111 12.67 15.75 1.22
CA ALA A 111 12.56 16.18 2.61
C ALA A 111 12.13 15.04 3.54
N TYR A 112 11.20 14.18 3.09
CA TYR A 112 10.78 13.02 3.87
C TYR A 112 11.87 11.93 3.94
N ALA A 113 12.63 11.72 2.87
CA ALA A 113 13.78 10.82 2.91
C ALA A 113 14.86 11.32 3.89
N ALA A 114 15.11 12.64 3.96
CA ALA A 114 16.03 13.22 4.92
C ALA A 114 15.58 13.01 6.38
N LYS A 115 14.26 13.04 6.65
CA LYS A 115 13.70 12.78 7.99
C LYS A 115 14.01 11.38 8.54
N ILE A 116 14.13 10.37 7.68
CA ILE A 116 14.57 9.03 8.12
C ILE A 116 15.96 9.14 8.77
N ASN A 117 16.89 9.82 8.13
CA ASN A 117 18.25 10.00 8.68
C ASN A 117 18.22 10.84 9.96
N GLU A 118 17.38 11.87 10.04
CA GLU A 118 17.20 12.66 11.27
C GLU A 118 16.71 11.76 12.44
N LEU A 119 15.74 10.91 12.21
CA LEU A 119 15.21 9.98 13.21
C LEU A 119 16.24 8.92 13.61
N ILE A 120 17.03 8.39 12.66
CA ILE A 120 18.12 7.45 12.95
C ILE A 120 19.19 8.13 13.83
N ASN A 121 19.50 9.41 13.58
CA ASN A 121 20.49 10.16 14.37
C ASN A 121 20.03 10.44 15.82
N LEU A 122 18.75 10.32 16.13
CA LEU A 122 18.26 10.39 17.51
C LEU A 122 18.52 9.13 18.33
N VAL A 123 18.89 8.01 17.68
CA VAL A 123 19.14 6.73 18.33
C VAL A 123 20.55 6.70 18.89
N GLU A 124 20.68 6.72 20.22
CA GLU A 124 21.96 6.72 20.94
C GLU A 124 22.55 5.31 21.07
N ASN A 125 21.71 4.28 21.07
CA ASN A 125 22.15 2.90 21.14
C ASN A 125 22.88 2.49 19.87
N VAL A 126 24.16 2.17 19.98
CA VAL A 126 25.04 1.88 18.84
C VAL A 126 24.53 0.72 17.98
N ASP A 127 24.02 -0.36 18.58
CA ASP A 127 23.55 -1.52 17.85
C ASP A 127 22.30 -1.22 17.02
N TYR A 128 21.33 -0.48 17.58
CA TYR A 128 20.15 -0.06 16.82
C TYR A 128 20.50 0.97 15.76
N ASN A 129 21.40 1.91 16.05
CA ASN A 129 21.80 2.94 15.11
C ASN A 129 22.47 2.34 13.87
N ILE A 130 23.50 1.49 14.04
CA ILE A 130 24.19 0.84 12.91
C ILE A 130 23.27 -0.11 12.13
N LEU A 131 22.32 -0.78 12.81
CA LEU A 131 21.32 -1.62 12.15
C LEU A 131 20.42 -0.78 11.23
N LEU A 132 19.91 0.34 11.75
CA LEU A 132 19.06 1.25 11.00
C LEU A 132 19.80 1.87 9.81
N GLN A 133 21.02 2.37 10.02
CA GLN A 133 21.86 2.90 8.93
C GLN A 133 22.11 1.85 7.85
N LYS A 134 22.34 0.58 8.25
CA LYS A 134 22.58 -0.50 7.29
C LYS A 134 21.32 -0.91 6.53
N ILE A 135 20.14 -0.89 7.18
CA ILE A 135 18.87 -1.22 6.55
C ILE A 135 18.42 -0.09 5.63
N PHE A 136 18.48 1.17 6.06
CA PHE A 136 18.04 2.34 5.29
C PHE A 136 19.15 2.89 4.38
N ASP A 137 19.91 2.00 3.73
CA ASP A 137 20.80 2.43 2.66
C ASP A 137 19.99 3.03 1.48
N GLU A 138 20.70 3.66 0.53
CA GLU A 138 20.07 4.33 -0.61
C GLU A 138 19.13 3.41 -1.41
N GLY A 139 19.43 2.12 -1.50
CA GLY A 139 18.62 1.14 -2.22
C GLY A 139 17.28 0.89 -1.55
N ILE A 140 17.27 0.67 -0.24
CA ILE A 140 16.05 0.45 0.55
C ILE A 140 15.21 1.73 0.62
N LEU A 141 15.83 2.88 0.87
CA LEU A 141 15.13 4.15 0.89
C LEU A 141 14.45 4.44 -0.47
N GLY A 142 15.13 4.13 -1.58
CA GLY A 142 14.55 4.21 -2.91
C GLY A 142 13.34 3.28 -3.12
N LEU A 143 13.27 2.13 -2.43
CA LEU A 143 12.10 1.27 -2.42
C LEU A 143 10.94 1.87 -1.61
N PHE A 144 11.21 2.43 -0.43
CA PHE A 144 10.20 3.14 0.38
C PHE A 144 9.50 4.24 -0.40
N LEU A 145 10.26 5.03 -1.18
CA LEU A 145 9.74 6.09 -2.04
C LEU A 145 8.78 5.58 -3.14
N LYS A 146 8.81 4.30 -3.47
CA LYS A 146 8.02 3.71 -4.56
C LYS A 146 6.85 2.87 -4.07
N LYS A 147 6.75 2.59 -2.77
CA LYS A 147 5.75 1.68 -2.22
C LYS A 147 4.59 2.40 -1.53
N PRO A 148 3.36 1.86 -1.61
CA PRO A 148 2.26 2.27 -0.76
C PRO A 148 2.42 1.66 0.64
N ALA A 149 1.79 2.24 1.64
CA ALA A 149 1.72 1.62 2.97
C ALA A 149 0.73 0.45 3.00
N SER A 150 -0.32 0.50 2.18
CA SER A 150 -1.27 -0.60 2.04
C SER A 150 -1.84 -0.68 0.63
N MET A 151 -2.48 -1.82 0.31
CA MET A 151 -3.13 -2.03 -0.98
C MET A 151 -4.52 -1.39 -1.09
N LYS A 152 -5.18 -1.06 0.03
CA LYS A 152 -6.60 -0.64 0.03
C LYS A 152 -7.02 0.26 1.18
N LEU A 153 -6.25 0.40 2.24
CA LEU A 153 -6.76 0.93 3.50
C LEU A 153 -6.29 2.36 3.80
N HIS A 154 -4.99 2.61 3.73
CA HIS A 154 -4.38 3.90 4.06
C HIS A 154 -3.11 4.09 3.24
N HIS A 155 -2.73 5.34 2.96
CA HIS A 155 -1.53 5.68 2.20
C HIS A 155 -1.32 4.80 0.94
N THR A 156 -2.39 4.60 0.13
CA THR A 156 -2.42 3.71 -1.04
C THR A 156 -1.85 4.36 -2.30
N TYR A 157 -0.78 5.11 -2.16
CA TYR A 157 -0.12 5.89 -3.21
C TYR A 157 1.40 5.72 -3.16
N ILE A 158 2.08 6.14 -4.23
CA ILE A 158 3.54 6.13 -4.32
C ILE A 158 4.12 7.01 -3.20
N GLY A 159 5.05 6.46 -2.42
CA GLY A 159 5.65 7.11 -1.26
C GLY A 159 4.84 6.97 0.03
N GLY A 160 3.65 6.37 -0.02
CA GLY A 160 2.79 6.21 1.15
C GLY A 160 3.45 5.42 2.28
N LEU A 161 4.31 4.44 1.97
CA LEU A 161 5.06 3.68 2.98
C LEU A 161 6.05 4.58 3.73
N LEU A 162 6.74 5.48 3.03
CA LEU A 162 7.67 6.42 3.65
C LEU A 162 6.94 7.39 4.58
N GLU A 163 5.87 8.02 4.09
CA GLU A 163 5.07 8.95 4.86
C GLU A 163 4.52 8.29 6.12
N HIS A 164 3.84 7.15 5.97
CA HIS A 164 3.32 6.36 7.08
C HIS A 164 4.39 6.04 8.13
N THR A 165 5.54 5.54 7.71
CA THR A 165 6.63 5.16 8.62
C THR A 165 7.15 6.34 9.45
N ILE A 166 7.31 7.51 8.82
CA ILE A 166 7.74 8.73 9.51
C ILE A 166 6.67 9.21 10.48
N ASP A 167 5.43 9.26 10.06
CA ASP A 167 4.31 9.75 10.89
C ASP A 167 4.08 8.84 12.10
N VAL A 168 4.14 7.51 11.91
CA VAL A 168 4.09 6.54 13.01
C VAL A 168 5.24 6.73 13.97
N THR A 169 6.47 6.96 13.48
CA THR A 169 7.64 7.18 14.34
C THR A 169 7.49 8.46 15.16
N ASN A 170 7.07 9.56 14.54
CA ASN A 170 6.85 10.83 15.23
C ASN A 170 5.75 10.71 16.30
N LEU A 171 4.65 10.02 15.97
CA LEU A 171 3.55 9.79 16.90
C LEU A 171 3.98 8.89 18.07
N ALA A 172 4.74 7.82 17.81
CA ALA A 172 5.29 6.93 18.82
C ALA A 172 6.23 7.70 19.77
N LEU A 173 7.07 8.59 19.25
CA LEU A 173 7.92 9.46 20.07
C LEU A 173 7.10 10.41 20.94
N ALA A 174 6.07 11.06 20.39
CA ALA A 174 5.19 11.95 21.18
C ALA A 174 4.48 11.20 22.31
N ILE A 175 4.05 9.95 22.09
CA ILE A 175 3.49 9.10 23.14
C ILE A 175 4.58 8.75 24.17
N ALA A 176 5.79 8.37 23.73
CA ALA A 176 6.88 7.97 24.59
C ALA A 176 7.35 9.09 25.53
N GLU A 177 7.27 10.36 25.09
CA GLU A 177 7.62 11.53 25.92
C GLU A 177 6.73 11.66 27.17
N GLN A 178 5.51 11.16 27.11
CA GLN A 178 4.57 11.18 28.25
C GLN A 178 4.71 9.95 29.14
N GLN A 179 5.62 9.01 28.82
CA GLN A 179 5.78 7.76 29.54
C GLN A 179 7.10 7.72 30.33
N LYS A 180 7.04 7.06 31.50
CA LYS A 180 8.26 6.79 32.30
C LYS A 180 8.78 5.39 32.00
N ASN A 181 10.10 5.23 32.05
CA ASN A 181 10.75 3.93 31.92
C ASN A 181 10.40 3.24 30.59
N VAL A 182 10.59 3.93 29.48
CA VAL A 182 10.50 3.40 28.12
C VAL A 182 11.85 3.56 27.40
N ASN A 183 12.17 2.63 26.54
CA ASN A 183 13.37 2.67 25.73
C ASN A 183 13.05 3.39 24.41
N LYS A 184 13.40 4.70 24.34
CA LYS A 184 13.14 5.52 23.16
C LYS A 184 13.87 5.02 21.91
N ASP A 185 15.09 4.53 22.04
CA ASP A 185 15.86 4.00 20.91
C ASP A 185 15.17 2.76 20.30
N LEU A 186 14.65 1.89 21.17
CA LEU A 186 13.88 0.72 20.73
C LEU A 186 12.56 1.12 20.07
N ILE A 187 11.88 2.17 20.58
CA ILE A 187 10.65 2.70 19.97
C ILE A 187 10.94 3.25 18.58
N ILE A 188 12.01 4.07 18.42
CA ILE A 188 12.39 4.61 17.11
C ILE A 188 12.72 3.47 16.14
N ALA A 189 13.56 2.53 16.57
CA ALA A 189 13.94 1.40 15.74
C ALA A 189 12.73 0.53 15.36
N GLY A 190 11.85 0.24 16.31
CA GLY A 190 10.63 -0.51 16.08
C GLY A 190 9.68 0.20 15.14
N ALA A 191 9.43 1.49 15.32
CA ALA A 191 8.55 2.28 14.48
C ALA A 191 9.08 2.47 13.06
N LEU A 192 10.39 2.71 12.88
CA LEU A 192 11.01 2.81 11.56
C LEU A 192 10.97 1.49 10.79
N LEU A 193 10.98 0.35 11.49
CA LEU A 193 11.11 -0.98 10.90
C LEU A 193 9.83 -1.82 10.91
N HIS A 194 8.73 -1.36 11.56
CA HIS A 194 7.54 -2.19 11.73
C HIS A 194 7.00 -2.73 10.40
N ASP A 195 7.05 -1.92 9.38
CA ASP A 195 6.53 -2.19 8.05
C ASP A 195 7.61 -2.43 6.98
N ILE A 196 8.88 -2.59 7.34
CA ILE A 196 9.99 -2.79 6.40
C ILE A 196 9.75 -3.94 5.40
N GLY A 197 9.06 -4.98 5.82
CA GLY A 197 8.76 -6.12 4.96
C GLY A 197 7.85 -5.80 3.77
N LYS A 198 7.13 -4.69 3.78
CA LYS A 198 6.29 -4.24 2.64
C LYS A 198 7.11 -3.94 1.38
N ILE A 199 8.40 -3.63 1.51
CA ILE A 199 9.28 -3.48 0.34
C ILE A 199 9.39 -4.77 -0.50
N SER A 200 9.29 -5.93 0.16
CA SER A 200 9.29 -7.25 -0.49
C SER A 200 7.87 -7.79 -0.70
N GLU A 201 6.92 -7.43 0.16
CA GLU A 201 5.53 -7.89 0.07
C GLU A 201 4.80 -7.33 -1.15
N ILE A 202 5.02 -6.05 -1.45
CA ILE A 202 4.33 -5.34 -2.53
C ILE A 202 5.26 -5.15 -3.72
N SER A 203 4.80 -5.46 -4.93
CA SER A 203 5.56 -5.24 -6.16
C SER A 203 5.78 -3.74 -6.41
N SER A 204 6.82 -3.40 -7.17
CA SER A 204 7.06 -2.02 -7.65
C SER A 204 6.42 -1.76 -9.02
N ASN A 205 5.66 -2.72 -9.54
CA ASN A 205 4.99 -2.58 -10.83
C ASN A 205 3.83 -1.59 -10.74
N ILE A 206 3.50 -0.98 -11.86
CA ILE A 206 2.34 -0.11 -11.97
C ILE A 206 1.07 -0.89 -11.56
N GLY A 207 0.29 -0.29 -10.66
CA GLY A 207 -0.95 -0.89 -10.18
C GLY A 207 -0.81 -1.72 -8.90
N PHE A 208 0.34 -1.70 -8.25
CA PHE A 208 0.66 -2.45 -7.04
C PHE A 208 0.03 -3.85 -6.99
N SER A 209 0.79 -4.84 -6.64
CA SER A 209 0.29 -6.20 -6.43
C SER A 209 1.13 -6.90 -5.37
N TYR A 210 0.58 -7.90 -4.74
CA TYR A 210 1.38 -8.74 -3.84
C TYR A 210 2.35 -9.60 -4.64
N THR A 211 3.59 -9.68 -4.19
CA THR A 211 4.57 -10.65 -4.69
C THR A 211 4.20 -12.07 -4.24
N THR A 212 4.86 -13.09 -4.78
CA THR A 212 4.70 -14.47 -4.31
C THR A 212 5.11 -14.59 -2.84
N GLU A 213 6.26 -14.02 -2.48
CA GLU A 213 6.74 -13.98 -1.11
C GLU A 213 5.78 -13.24 -0.19
N GLY A 214 5.25 -12.10 -0.66
CA GLY A 214 4.27 -11.32 0.09
C GLY A 214 2.99 -12.10 0.41
N ARG A 215 2.48 -12.89 -0.54
CA ARG A 215 1.28 -13.72 -0.33
C ARG A 215 1.52 -14.91 0.60
N LEU A 216 2.71 -15.49 0.58
CA LEU A 216 3.04 -16.69 1.35
C LEU A 216 3.52 -16.36 2.76
N LEU A 217 4.24 -15.26 2.96
CA LEU A 217 4.90 -14.93 4.23
C LEU A 217 4.30 -13.70 4.92
N GLY A 218 3.81 -12.72 4.15
CA GLY A 218 3.36 -11.45 4.68
C GLY A 218 4.49 -10.53 5.15
N HIS A 219 4.23 -9.22 5.24
CA HIS A 219 5.26 -8.21 5.57
C HIS A 219 5.85 -8.38 6.96
N ILE A 220 5.09 -8.85 7.95
CA ILE A 220 5.58 -9.04 9.33
C ILE A 220 6.74 -10.04 9.34
N ALA A 221 6.54 -11.21 8.74
CA ALA A 221 7.59 -12.22 8.68
C ALA A 221 8.77 -11.77 7.79
N LEU A 222 8.48 -11.17 6.63
CA LEU A 222 9.51 -10.63 5.73
C LEU A 222 10.34 -9.54 6.42
N GLY A 223 9.71 -8.66 7.20
CA GLY A 223 10.39 -7.65 7.99
C GLY A 223 11.33 -8.24 9.04
N ALA A 224 10.86 -9.20 9.81
CA ALA A 224 11.70 -9.91 10.77
C ALA A 224 12.90 -10.60 10.12
N LEU A 225 12.72 -11.19 8.93
CA LEU A 225 13.82 -11.82 8.17
C LEU A 225 14.85 -10.80 7.68
N ILE A 226 14.42 -9.64 7.18
CA ILE A 226 15.32 -8.53 6.77
C ILE A 226 16.15 -8.07 7.96
N ILE A 227 15.52 -7.79 9.10
CA ILE A 227 16.17 -7.35 10.33
C ILE A 227 17.17 -8.39 10.80
N GLN A 228 16.76 -9.65 10.88
CA GLN A 228 17.62 -10.74 11.36
C GLN A 228 18.84 -10.95 10.45
N LYS A 229 18.65 -10.95 9.13
CA LYS A 229 19.74 -11.09 8.15
C LYS A 229 20.76 -9.95 8.27
N THR A 230 20.27 -8.71 8.41
CA THR A 230 21.16 -7.53 8.53
C THR A 230 21.90 -7.56 9.86
N ALA A 231 21.20 -7.86 10.96
CA ALA A 231 21.81 -7.92 12.29
C ALA A 231 22.89 -9.00 12.41
N LEU A 232 22.70 -10.16 11.77
CA LEU A 232 23.73 -11.21 11.70
C LEU A 232 24.99 -10.72 10.97
N SER A 233 24.86 -9.95 9.91
CA SER A 233 26.01 -9.38 9.18
C SER A 233 26.77 -8.31 9.98
N LEU A 234 26.15 -7.74 11.02
CA LEU A 234 26.71 -6.73 11.91
C LEU A 234 27.11 -7.28 13.29
N GLU A 235 27.00 -8.59 13.51
CA GLU A 235 27.30 -9.26 14.78
C GLU A 235 26.56 -8.70 16.00
N ILE A 236 25.33 -8.16 15.78
CA ILE A 236 24.51 -7.57 16.84
C ILE A 236 24.01 -8.67 17.80
N LYS A 237 24.11 -8.39 19.10
CA LYS A 237 23.74 -9.35 20.16
C LYS A 237 22.24 -9.69 20.12
N SER A 238 21.93 -10.98 20.31
CA SER A 238 20.58 -11.53 20.22
C SER A 238 19.56 -10.93 21.18
N THR A 239 19.94 -10.48 22.37
CA THR A 239 19.02 -9.93 23.40
C THR A 239 18.28 -8.68 22.91
N LYS A 240 19.00 -7.73 22.28
CA LYS A 240 18.39 -6.53 21.71
C LYS A 240 17.48 -6.82 20.50
N LEU A 241 17.86 -7.82 19.72
CA LEU A 241 17.08 -8.27 18.58
C LEU A 241 15.76 -8.93 19.00
N VAL A 242 15.71 -9.61 20.15
CA VAL A 242 14.47 -10.19 20.66
C VAL A 242 13.44 -9.10 20.96
N GLU A 243 13.84 -8.02 21.63
CA GLU A 243 12.93 -6.89 21.93
C GLU A 243 12.47 -6.18 20.66
N LEU A 244 13.38 -5.91 19.73
CA LEU A 244 13.02 -5.29 18.45
C LEU A 244 12.09 -6.19 17.62
N ASN A 245 12.43 -7.48 17.48
CA ASN A 245 11.58 -8.43 16.77
C ASN A 245 10.22 -8.60 17.45
N HIS A 246 10.14 -8.47 18.77
CA HIS A 246 8.85 -8.49 19.45
C HIS A 246 7.95 -7.34 18.99
N ILE A 247 8.47 -6.12 18.81
CA ILE A 247 7.71 -4.99 18.27
C ILE A 247 7.25 -5.35 16.84
N ILE A 248 8.15 -5.82 15.98
CA ILE A 248 7.82 -6.16 14.59
C ILE A 248 6.73 -7.24 14.52
N LEU A 249 6.87 -8.31 15.31
CA LEU A 249 5.93 -9.44 15.30
C LEU A 249 4.58 -9.12 15.96
N SER A 250 4.48 -8.05 16.74
CA SER A 250 3.27 -7.71 17.49
C SER A 250 2.61 -6.39 17.07
N HIS A 251 3.14 -5.65 16.09
CA HIS A 251 2.69 -4.29 15.81
C HIS A 251 1.21 -4.18 15.37
N HIS A 252 0.58 -5.24 14.84
CA HIS A 252 -0.87 -5.26 14.62
C HIS A 252 -1.68 -5.42 15.92
N GLY A 253 -1.04 -5.66 17.06
CA GLY A 253 -1.62 -5.72 18.40
C GLY A 253 -2.01 -7.12 18.84
N ASP A 254 -3.02 -7.71 18.18
CA ASP A 254 -3.60 -9.01 18.54
C ASP A 254 -3.43 -10.06 17.45
N ILE A 255 -3.45 -11.33 17.83
CA ILE A 255 -3.37 -12.47 16.89
C ILE A 255 -4.51 -12.43 15.86
N GLU A 256 -5.71 -12.05 16.28
CA GLU A 256 -6.89 -11.93 15.40
C GLU A 256 -6.73 -10.85 14.34
N LYS A 257 -5.83 -9.89 14.56
CA LYS A 257 -5.48 -8.84 13.60
C LYS A 257 -4.26 -9.18 12.73
N GLY A 258 -3.73 -10.39 12.88
CA GLY A 258 -2.62 -10.91 12.06
C GLY A 258 -1.23 -10.81 12.68
N SER A 259 -1.10 -10.35 13.93
CA SER A 259 0.18 -10.45 14.65
C SER A 259 0.50 -11.90 15.01
N PRO A 260 1.73 -12.38 14.76
CA PRO A 260 2.17 -13.70 15.24
C PRO A 260 2.12 -13.84 16.76
N VAL A 261 2.32 -12.76 17.52
CA VAL A 261 2.22 -12.67 18.96
C VAL A 261 1.56 -11.36 19.36
N PRO A 262 0.84 -11.27 20.50
CA PRO A 262 0.27 -10.02 20.99
C PRO A 262 1.34 -9.10 21.56
N CYS A 263 1.06 -7.79 21.66
CA CYS A 263 1.93 -6.85 22.35
C CYS A 263 2.11 -7.21 23.83
N GLN A 264 3.36 -7.22 24.31
CA GLN A 264 3.70 -7.56 25.70
C GLN A 264 4.69 -6.58 26.35
N SER A 265 5.23 -5.61 25.63
CA SER A 265 6.10 -4.57 26.16
C SER A 265 5.48 -3.19 25.97
N LYS A 266 5.89 -2.21 26.79
CA LYS A 266 5.44 -0.83 26.65
C LYS A 266 5.76 -0.28 25.24
N GLU A 267 6.95 -0.55 24.76
CA GLU A 267 7.43 -0.12 23.46
C GLU A 267 6.58 -0.70 22.34
N ALA A 268 6.23 -1.99 22.42
CA ALA A 268 5.36 -2.65 21.45
C ALA A 268 3.96 -2.03 21.43
N PHE A 269 3.37 -1.76 22.60
CA PHE A 269 2.07 -1.07 22.69
C PHE A 269 2.15 0.34 22.12
N ILE A 270 3.22 1.09 22.39
CA ILE A 270 3.39 2.45 21.87
C ILE A 270 3.42 2.44 20.34
N VAL A 271 4.23 1.56 19.73
CA VAL A 271 4.33 1.45 18.26
C VAL A 271 2.99 0.99 17.68
N HIS A 272 2.36 -0.04 18.26
CA HIS A 272 1.04 -0.51 17.81
C HIS A 272 -0.02 0.59 17.80
N TYR A 273 -0.15 1.35 18.91
CA TYR A 273 -1.16 2.41 18.95
C TYR A 273 -0.82 3.60 18.07
N ALA A 274 0.46 3.93 17.89
CA ALA A 274 0.89 4.95 16.95
C ALA A 274 0.52 4.59 15.49
N ASP A 275 0.81 3.35 15.08
CA ASP A 275 0.41 2.80 13.78
C ASP A 275 -1.11 2.82 13.60
N MET A 276 -1.85 2.29 14.57
CA MET A 276 -3.31 2.24 14.52
C MET A 276 -3.94 3.64 14.43
N ILE A 277 -3.43 4.62 15.19
CA ILE A 277 -3.93 6.01 15.14
C ILE A 277 -3.64 6.61 13.76
N ASN A 278 -2.43 6.46 13.23
CA ASN A 278 -2.09 6.96 11.90
C ASN A 278 -3.00 6.35 10.83
N CYS A 279 -3.20 5.02 10.84
CA CYS A 279 -4.11 4.33 9.93
C CYS A 279 -5.56 4.85 10.03
N ILE A 280 -6.07 5.08 11.27
CA ILE A 280 -7.43 5.60 11.49
C ILE A 280 -7.56 7.03 10.96
N MET A 281 -6.60 7.91 11.29
CA MET A 281 -6.65 9.32 10.86
C MET A 281 -6.62 9.43 9.33
N ASN A 282 -5.79 8.64 8.67
CA ASN A 282 -5.73 8.63 7.21
C ASN A 282 -7.06 8.22 6.54
N GLN A 283 -7.94 7.46 7.24
CA GLN A 283 -9.30 7.19 6.72
C GLN A 283 -10.15 8.46 6.58
N PHE A 284 -9.89 9.48 7.38
CA PHE A 284 -10.58 10.77 7.26
C PHE A 284 -10.04 11.63 6.13
N ASP A 285 -8.79 11.42 5.72
CA ASP A 285 -8.13 12.19 4.65
C ASP A 285 -8.39 11.61 3.24
N THR A 286 -8.93 10.39 3.16
CA THR A 286 -9.34 9.81 1.87
C THR A 286 -10.55 10.55 1.29
N PRO A 287 -10.67 10.68 -0.06
CA PRO A 287 -11.82 11.30 -0.68
C PRO A 287 -13.14 10.65 -0.24
N LYS A 288 -14.15 11.48 0.05
CA LYS A 288 -15.52 11.01 0.34
C LYS A 288 -16.17 10.43 -0.92
N GLU A 289 -16.84 9.29 -0.76
CA GLU A 289 -17.64 8.68 -1.84
C GLU A 289 -19.06 9.25 -1.90
N SER A 290 -19.56 9.81 -0.80
CA SER A 290 -20.91 10.39 -0.69
C SER A 290 -20.90 11.85 -0.22
N LYS A 291 -22.02 12.55 -0.41
CA LYS A 291 -22.24 13.90 0.12
C LYS A 291 -22.77 13.91 1.56
N GLU A 292 -23.05 12.73 2.13
CA GLU A 292 -23.57 12.62 3.49
C GLU A 292 -22.47 12.87 4.51
N GLU A 293 -22.80 13.47 5.64
CA GLU A 293 -21.84 13.73 6.73
C GLU A 293 -21.34 12.45 7.41
N PHE A 294 -22.11 11.37 7.34
CA PHE A 294 -21.78 10.07 7.88
C PHE A 294 -21.57 9.05 6.77
N GLU A 295 -20.40 8.42 6.75
CA GLU A 295 -20.01 7.40 5.78
C GLU A 295 -19.54 6.12 6.49
N PHE A 296 -20.10 4.97 6.11
CA PHE A 296 -19.71 3.70 6.71
C PHE A 296 -18.32 3.28 6.27
N ASN A 297 -17.41 3.17 7.25
CA ASN A 297 -16.05 2.71 7.01
C ASN A 297 -15.94 1.20 7.25
N ASN A 298 -15.57 0.45 6.21
CA ASN A 298 -15.49 -1.00 6.24
C ASN A 298 -14.33 -1.51 7.11
N MET A 299 -13.24 -0.77 7.24
CA MET A 299 -12.10 -1.14 8.08
C MET A 299 -12.47 -1.02 9.57
N LEU A 300 -13.09 0.10 9.95
CA LEU A 300 -13.42 0.40 11.35
C LEU A 300 -14.78 -0.16 11.76
N LYS A 301 -15.58 -0.72 10.81
CA LYS A 301 -16.94 -1.26 11.03
C LYS A 301 -17.86 -0.29 11.75
N ARG A 302 -17.80 1.01 11.39
CA ARG A 302 -18.61 2.09 11.95
C ARG A 302 -18.80 3.23 10.98
N ASN A 303 -19.79 4.06 11.24
CA ASN A 303 -19.96 5.32 10.52
C ASN A 303 -18.94 6.34 11.01
N LEU A 304 -18.22 6.97 10.08
CA LEU A 304 -17.33 8.10 10.34
C LEU A 304 -18.09 9.41 10.05
N TYR A 305 -18.01 10.33 10.98
CA TYR A 305 -18.49 11.70 10.76
C TYR A 305 -17.41 12.49 10.02
N ARG A 306 -17.72 12.85 8.78
CA ARG A 306 -16.77 13.54 7.89
C ARG A 306 -17.46 14.79 7.36
N LYS A 307 -17.31 15.89 8.10
CA LYS A 307 -17.80 17.20 7.66
C LYS A 307 -16.90 17.72 6.54
N ASP A 308 -17.49 18.27 5.50
CA ASP A 308 -16.70 18.99 4.49
C ASP A 308 -15.98 20.12 5.20
N THR A 309 -14.65 20.08 5.22
CA THR A 309 -13.83 21.18 5.71
C THR A 309 -13.96 22.30 4.68
N PRO A 310 -14.23 23.54 5.07
CA PRO A 310 -14.42 24.66 4.15
C PRO A 310 -13.16 24.95 3.34
#